data_ab666fed1df1874a7ebbf05dc7701b34
#
_entry.id   ab666fed1df1874a7ebbf05dc7701b34
#
_cell.length_a   1.000
_cell.length_b   1.000
_cell.length_c   1.000
_cell.angle_alpha   90.00
_cell.angle_beta   90.00
_cell.angle_gamma   90.00
#
_symmetry.space_group_name_H-M   'P 1'
#
loop_
_entity.id
_entity.type
_entity.pdbx_description
1 polymer ?
#
loop_
_entity_poly.entity_id
_entity_poly.type
_entity_poly.pdbx_seq_one_letter_code
_entity_poly.pdbx_strand_id
1 'polypeptide(L)'
;MCIRDRGKILQGAVKQYDKLKHLPSSSEVMIKSIQMHDDDMKEAVCPARVGLSLKGIKPDEIQRGDILTIDDSLEVKTELLITFNQSPYYKGEISDNQMCLINIGLQIKAAKISSRSPFKLILEKPIICKKNDTCLLIKQESTTVRIIGSGKIN
;
A
#
# COMPACT_ATOMS: atom_id res chain seq x y z
N MET A 1 -10.71 19.33 15.97
CA MET A 1 -9.78 19.42 14.82
C MET A 1 -10.18 18.36 13.83
N CYS A 2 -10.67 18.76 12.65
CA CYS A 2 -11.08 17.79 11.64
C CYS A 2 -9.85 17.31 10.87
N ILE A 3 -9.56 16.02 10.96
CA ILE A 3 -8.54 15.38 10.15
C ILE A 3 -9.12 15.22 8.76
N ARG A 4 -8.53 15.90 7.80
CA ARG A 4 -8.85 15.72 6.40
C ARG A 4 -7.71 14.97 5.74
N ASP A 5 -7.87 13.66 5.62
CA ASP A 5 -6.95 12.88 4.83
C ASP A 5 -7.44 12.80 3.39
N ARG A 6 -6.52 13.01 2.45
CA ARG A 6 -6.82 12.93 1.03
C ARG A 6 -6.49 11.54 0.53
N GLY A 7 -7.45 10.91 -0.10
CA GLY A 7 -7.32 9.59 -0.66
C GLY A 7 -7.98 9.44 -2.03
N LYS A 8 -7.80 8.26 -2.61
CA LYS A 8 -8.47 7.85 -3.84
C LYS A 8 -9.33 6.63 -3.54
N ILE A 9 -10.56 6.64 -4.01
CA ILE A 9 -11.42 5.46 -3.99
C ILE A 9 -10.96 4.52 -5.10
N LEU A 10 -10.45 3.35 -4.72
CA LEU A 10 -9.91 2.36 -5.65
C LEU A 10 -10.97 1.41 -6.16
N GLN A 11 -12.01 1.15 -5.35
CA GLN A 11 -13.10 0.25 -5.68
C GLN A 11 -14.35 0.62 -4.91
N GLY A 12 -15.53 0.50 -5.55
CA GLY A 12 -16.83 0.74 -4.93
C GLY A 12 -17.13 2.20 -4.63
N ALA A 13 -17.83 2.42 -3.54
CA ALA A 13 -18.27 3.72 -3.07
C ALA A 13 -18.12 3.83 -1.55
N VAL A 14 -18.02 5.07 -1.06
CA VAL A 14 -18.03 5.38 0.37
C VAL A 14 -19.14 6.41 0.66
N LYS A 15 -19.77 6.27 1.79
CA LYS A 15 -20.83 7.15 2.27
C LYS A 15 -20.47 7.74 3.63
N GLN A 16 -21.07 8.88 3.93
CA GLN A 16 -21.00 9.47 5.26
C GLN A 16 -21.54 8.48 6.30
N TYR A 17 -20.82 8.35 7.40
CA TYR A 17 -21.06 7.40 8.51
C TYR A 17 -20.74 5.93 8.24
N ASP A 18 -20.17 5.60 7.07
CA ASP A 18 -19.65 4.26 6.83
C ASP A 18 -18.55 3.92 7.83
N LYS A 19 -18.57 2.69 8.30
CA LYS A 19 -17.52 2.09 9.13
C LYS A 19 -16.59 1.29 8.27
N LEU A 20 -15.30 1.58 8.38
CA LEU A 20 -14.25 0.96 7.62
C LEU A 20 -13.14 0.47 8.55
N LYS A 21 -12.36 -0.46 8.09
CA LYS A 21 -11.17 -0.94 8.75
C LYS A 21 -9.95 -0.21 8.19
N HIS A 22 -9.17 0.39 9.08
CA HIS A 22 -7.88 0.98 8.71
C HIS A 22 -6.80 -0.08 8.75
N LEU A 23 -6.06 -0.23 7.66
CA LEU A 23 -4.89 -1.09 7.58
C LEU A 23 -3.62 -0.21 7.47
N PRO A 24 -2.53 -0.56 8.17
CA PRO A 24 -2.25 -1.86 8.81
C PRO A 24 -2.73 -2.00 10.26
N SER A 25 -3.26 -0.96 10.91
CA SER A 25 -3.58 -1.02 12.36
C SER A 25 -4.76 -1.93 12.71
N SER A 26 -5.60 -2.29 11.74
CA SER A 26 -6.85 -3.03 11.93
C SER A 26 -7.90 -2.30 12.78
N SER A 27 -7.75 -1.01 13.01
CA SER A 27 -8.68 -0.18 13.77
C SER A 27 -9.95 0.10 12.98
N GLU A 28 -11.10 0.07 13.64
CA GLU A 28 -12.36 0.53 13.05
C GLU A 28 -12.38 2.07 13.02
N VAL A 29 -12.67 2.62 11.86
CA VAL A 29 -12.83 4.06 11.65
C VAL A 29 -14.19 4.36 11.04
N MET A 30 -14.74 5.54 11.34
CA MET A 30 -16.00 6.00 10.77
C MET A 30 -15.79 7.29 9.99
N ILE A 31 -16.37 7.38 8.81
CA ILE A 31 -16.37 8.57 7.98
C ILE A 31 -17.36 9.60 8.56
N LYS A 32 -16.85 10.75 9.00
CA LYS A 32 -17.69 11.85 9.48
C LYS A 32 -18.20 12.72 8.33
N SER A 33 -17.33 13.06 7.41
CA SER A 33 -17.64 13.86 6.23
C SER A 33 -16.76 13.50 5.06
N ILE A 34 -17.27 13.75 3.87
CA ILE A 34 -16.57 13.53 2.60
C ILE A 34 -16.55 14.87 1.86
N GLN A 35 -15.38 15.27 1.36
CA GLN A 35 -15.22 16.44 0.53
C GLN A 35 -14.62 16.09 -0.81
N MET A 36 -15.14 16.70 -1.86
CA MET A 36 -14.64 16.56 -3.21
C MET A 36 -14.68 17.95 -3.88
N HIS A 37 -13.52 18.42 -4.37
CA HIS A 37 -13.39 19.76 -4.96
C HIS A 37 -13.89 20.92 -4.06
N ASP A 38 -13.61 20.78 -2.74
CA ASP A 38 -14.04 21.72 -1.67
C ASP A 38 -15.56 21.71 -1.35
N ASP A 39 -16.35 20.86 -2.02
CA ASP A 39 -17.76 20.65 -1.74
C ASP A 39 -17.98 19.45 -0.80
N ASP A 40 -18.93 19.58 0.14
CA ASP A 40 -19.33 18.50 1.02
C ASP A 40 -20.25 17.52 0.27
N MET A 41 -19.89 16.25 0.31
CA MET A 41 -20.59 15.16 -0.36
C MET A 41 -21.13 14.16 0.64
N LYS A 42 -22.29 13.55 0.33
CA LYS A 42 -22.83 12.45 1.12
C LYS A 42 -22.26 11.08 0.72
N GLU A 43 -21.86 10.97 -0.52
CA GLU A 43 -21.33 9.75 -1.12
C GLU A 43 -20.27 10.08 -2.17
N ALA A 44 -19.29 9.23 -2.31
CA ALA A 44 -18.30 9.32 -3.38
C ALA A 44 -18.00 7.93 -3.95
N VAL A 45 -17.80 7.84 -5.24
CA VAL A 45 -17.66 6.59 -6.00
C VAL A 45 -16.28 6.52 -6.67
N CYS A 46 -15.75 5.31 -6.85
CA CYS A 46 -14.56 5.06 -7.64
C CYS A 46 -14.69 5.67 -9.06
N PRO A 47 -13.65 6.36 -9.57
CA PRO A 47 -12.29 6.56 -9.07
C PRO A 47 -12.05 7.93 -8.40
N ALA A 48 -13.00 8.50 -7.71
CA ALA A 48 -12.92 9.83 -7.15
C ALA A 48 -11.74 10.02 -6.19
N ARG A 49 -11.17 11.23 -6.18
CA ARG A 49 -10.27 11.71 -5.14
C ARG A 49 -11.08 12.49 -4.12
N VAL A 50 -10.92 12.14 -2.87
CA VAL A 50 -11.72 12.68 -1.76
C VAL A 50 -10.87 13.09 -0.58
N GLY A 51 -11.34 14.08 0.17
CA GLY A 51 -10.91 14.36 1.51
C GLY A 51 -11.90 13.73 2.48
N LEU A 52 -11.41 12.95 3.42
CA LEU A 52 -12.21 12.28 4.44
C LEU A 52 -11.93 12.87 5.82
N SER A 53 -12.97 13.15 6.58
CA SER A 53 -12.86 13.37 8.02
C SER A 53 -13.21 12.08 8.72
N LEU A 54 -12.29 11.55 9.53
CA LEU A 54 -12.39 10.26 10.17
C LEU A 54 -12.57 10.39 11.68
N LYS A 55 -13.30 9.44 12.28
CA LYS A 55 -13.41 9.23 13.73
C LYS A 55 -12.88 7.83 14.06
N GLY A 56 -12.15 7.70 15.17
CA GLY A 56 -11.62 6.42 15.65
C GLY A 56 -10.13 6.22 15.36
N ILE A 57 -9.48 7.20 14.74
CA ILE A 57 -8.03 7.19 14.48
C ILE A 57 -7.47 8.61 14.63
N LYS A 58 -6.21 8.73 15.01
CA LYS A 58 -5.49 10.01 15.08
C LYS A 58 -4.78 10.34 13.78
N PRO A 59 -4.52 11.63 13.47
CA PRO A 59 -3.86 12.03 12.22
C PRO A 59 -2.47 11.45 12.04
N ASP A 60 -1.73 11.38 13.14
CA ASP A 60 -0.36 10.87 13.19
C ASP A 60 -0.26 9.34 13.04
N GLU A 61 -1.39 8.64 13.15
CA GLU A 61 -1.49 7.19 12.94
C GLU A 61 -1.73 6.82 11.46
N ILE A 62 -2.05 7.80 10.61
CA ILE A 62 -2.33 7.58 9.19
C ILE A 62 -1.11 7.96 8.36
N GLN A 63 -0.67 7.05 7.52
CA GLN A 63 0.49 7.25 6.65
C GLN A 63 0.10 7.07 5.18
N ARG A 64 0.92 7.65 4.31
CA ARG A 64 0.76 7.44 2.87
C ARG A 64 0.89 5.96 2.53
N GLY A 65 -0.12 5.45 1.83
CA GLY A 65 -0.21 4.03 1.45
C GLY A 65 -1.12 3.21 2.35
N ASP A 66 -1.59 3.76 3.49
CA ASP A 66 -2.59 3.10 4.30
C ASP A 66 -3.91 2.96 3.55
N ILE A 67 -4.67 1.93 3.89
CA ILE A 67 -5.90 1.56 3.20
C ILE A 67 -7.08 1.56 4.19
N LEU A 68 -8.18 2.15 3.76
CA LEU A 68 -9.48 2.01 4.41
C LEU A 68 -10.33 1.03 3.60
N THR A 69 -10.83 -0.02 4.23
CA THR A 69 -11.50 -1.11 3.51
C THR A 69 -12.58 -1.78 4.35
N ILE A 70 -13.51 -2.43 3.65
CA ILE A 70 -14.41 -3.45 4.21
C ILE A 70 -14.03 -4.84 3.68
N ASP A 71 -13.01 -4.92 2.81
CA ASP A 71 -12.57 -6.16 2.17
C ASP A 71 -11.60 -6.93 3.08
N ASP A 72 -11.99 -8.11 3.50
CA ASP A 72 -11.18 -9.00 4.33
C ASP A 72 -10.14 -9.80 3.54
N SER A 73 -10.10 -9.67 2.22
CA SER A 73 -9.09 -10.33 1.37
C SER A 73 -7.72 -9.63 1.40
N LEU A 74 -7.67 -8.41 1.94
CA LEU A 74 -6.43 -7.69 2.15
C LEU A 74 -5.71 -8.21 3.40
N GLU A 75 -4.46 -8.55 3.23
CA GLU A 75 -3.61 -9.06 4.30
C GLU A 75 -2.49 -8.07 4.63
N VAL A 76 -2.10 -8.07 5.89
CA VAL A 76 -0.97 -7.29 6.39
C VAL A 76 0.18 -8.27 6.65
N LYS A 77 1.25 -8.16 5.87
CA LYS A 77 2.37 -9.11 5.88
C LYS A 77 3.71 -8.42 6.09
N THR A 78 4.60 -9.09 6.79
CA THR A 78 6.02 -8.75 6.93
C THR A 78 6.92 -9.69 6.14
N GLU A 79 6.37 -10.79 5.64
CA GLU A 79 7.06 -11.72 4.74
C GLU A 79 6.24 -11.92 3.47
N LEU A 80 6.89 -11.89 2.33
CA LEU A 80 6.26 -12.05 1.03
C LEU A 80 6.97 -13.12 0.22
N LEU A 81 6.17 -13.98 -0.41
CA LEU A 81 6.59 -14.84 -1.51
C LEU A 81 6.11 -14.21 -2.81
N ILE A 82 6.99 -14.04 -3.75
CA ILE A 82 6.66 -13.43 -5.03
C ILE A 82 7.13 -14.28 -6.20
N THR A 83 6.36 -14.20 -7.29
CA THR A 83 6.82 -14.67 -8.61
C THR A 83 7.54 -13.49 -9.26
N PHE A 84 8.88 -13.54 -9.27
CA PHE A 84 9.72 -12.41 -9.64
C PHE A 84 10.22 -12.50 -11.09
N ASN A 85 10.19 -11.36 -11.77
CA ASN A 85 10.77 -11.17 -13.10
C ASN A 85 11.77 -10.01 -13.06
N GLN A 86 13.03 -10.30 -13.32
CA GLN A 86 14.06 -9.26 -13.37
C GLN A 86 13.85 -8.35 -14.58
N SER A 87 14.08 -7.06 -14.37
CA SER A 87 14.04 -6.08 -15.45
C SER A 87 15.19 -6.33 -16.44
N PRO A 88 14.93 -6.34 -17.77
CA PRO A 88 15.98 -6.49 -18.77
C PRO A 88 16.99 -5.34 -18.77
N TYR A 89 16.61 -4.21 -18.21
CA TYR A 89 17.48 -3.03 -18.08
C TYR A 89 18.35 -3.04 -16.82
N TYR A 90 18.03 -3.90 -15.84
CA TYR A 90 18.82 -4.04 -14.63
C TYR A 90 19.92 -5.10 -14.85
N LYS A 91 21.15 -4.64 -14.95
CA LYS A 91 22.33 -5.49 -15.20
C LYS A 91 23.10 -5.88 -13.94
N GLY A 92 22.62 -5.44 -12.77
CA GLY A 92 23.22 -5.82 -11.51
C GLY A 92 22.87 -7.24 -11.11
N GLU A 93 23.73 -7.86 -10.31
CA GLU A 93 23.43 -9.15 -9.69
C GLU A 93 22.45 -8.96 -8.54
N ILE A 94 21.56 -9.93 -8.38
CA ILE A 94 20.66 -10.04 -7.24
C ILE A 94 21.24 -11.10 -6.31
N SER A 95 21.54 -10.70 -5.08
CA SER A 95 22.10 -11.60 -4.08
C SER A 95 21.15 -11.81 -2.91
N ASP A 96 21.32 -12.94 -2.23
CA ASP A 96 20.64 -13.18 -0.95
C ASP A 96 21.13 -12.16 0.08
N ASN A 97 20.26 -11.78 0.98
CA ASN A 97 20.48 -10.73 1.98
C ASN A 97 20.62 -9.29 1.43
N GLN A 98 20.42 -9.09 0.13
CA GLN A 98 20.42 -7.75 -0.45
C GLN A 98 19.22 -6.93 0.03
N MET A 99 19.48 -5.68 0.40
CA MET A 99 18.43 -4.71 0.74
C MET A 99 17.86 -4.09 -0.53
N CYS A 100 16.54 -3.94 -0.53
CA CYS A 100 15.80 -3.29 -1.61
C CYS A 100 14.57 -2.58 -1.04
N LEU A 101 13.90 -1.82 -1.88
CA LEU A 101 12.56 -1.30 -1.58
C LEU A 101 11.54 -2.10 -2.36
N ILE A 102 10.44 -2.45 -1.71
CA ILE A 102 9.26 -3.00 -2.38
C ILE A 102 8.19 -1.92 -2.47
N ASN A 103 7.58 -1.81 -3.65
CA ASN A 103 6.45 -0.94 -3.91
C ASN A 103 5.22 -1.77 -4.27
N ILE A 104 4.10 -1.52 -3.57
CA ILE A 104 2.77 -2.02 -3.89
C ILE A 104 1.80 -0.85 -3.82
N GLY A 105 1.24 -0.43 -4.95
CA GLY A 105 0.39 0.76 -5.02
C GLY A 105 1.13 2.02 -4.55
N LEU A 106 0.65 2.67 -3.50
CA LEU A 106 1.28 3.85 -2.88
C LEU A 106 2.22 3.50 -1.73
N GLN A 107 2.32 2.24 -1.35
CA GLN A 107 3.19 1.79 -0.28
C GLN A 107 4.61 1.55 -0.80
N ILE A 108 5.60 2.07 -0.09
CA ILE A 108 7.02 1.78 -0.32
C ILE A 108 7.60 1.38 1.02
N LYS A 109 8.17 0.17 1.11
CA LYS A 109 8.76 -0.38 2.34
C LYS A 109 10.14 -0.94 2.07
N ALA A 110 11.02 -0.84 3.06
CA ALA A 110 12.30 -1.52 3.02
C ALA A 110 12.11 -3.03 3.17
N ALA A 111 12.80 -3.78 2.35
CA ALA A 111 12.76 -5.23 2.32
C ALA A 111 14.14 -5.81 2.10
N LYS A 112 14.33 -7.02 2.62
CA LYS A 112 15.53 -7.82 2.44
C LYS A 112 15.18 -9.06 1.63
N ILE A 113 15.97 -9.37 0.61
CA ILE A 113 15.83 -10.60 -0.15
C ILE A 113 16.35 -11.75 0.71
N SER A 114 15.46 -12.60 1.20
CA SER A 114 15.82 -13.73 2.07
C SER A 114 16.23 -14.97 1.27
N SER A 115 15.59 -15.17 0.13
CA SER A 115 15.87 -16.27 -0.79
C SER A 115 15.46 -15.91 -2.20
N ARG A 116 16.11 -16.49 -3.20
CA ARG A 116 15.79 -16.30 -4.63
C ARG A 116 14.99 -17.44 -5.23
N SER A 117 14.97 -18.60 -4.58
CA SER A 117 14.22 -19.77 -5.06
C SER A 117 13.67 -20.59 -3.87
N PRO A 118 12.41 -20.39 -3.51
CA PRO A 118 11.44 -19.38 -3.97
C PRO A 118 11.86 -17.96 -3.62
N PHE A 119 11.39 -16.98 -4.41
CA PHE A 119 11.76 -15.58 -4.16
C PHE A 119 11.00 -15.05 -2.95
N LYS A 120 11.72 -14.89 -1.84
CA LYS A 120 11.17 -14.49 -0.53
C LYS A 120 11.76 -13.15 -0.08
N LEU A 121 10.87 -12.27 0.36
CA LEU A 121 11.22 -10.97 0.94
C LEU A 121 10.82 -10.93 2.40
N ILE A 122 11.67 -10.32 3.23
CA ILE A 122 11.38 -9.98 4.62
C ILE A 122 11.38 -8.45 4.73
N LEU A 123 10.30 -7.90 5.27
CA LEU A 123 10.09 -6.47 5.38
C LEU A 123 10.33 -6.00 6.81
N GLU A 124 10.90 -4.80 6.97
CA GLU A 124 11.08 -4.16 8.28
C GLU A 124 9.75 -3.66 8.86
N LYS A 125 8.83 -3.24 7.98
CA LYS A 125 7.48 -2.78 8.36
C LYS A 125 6.44 -3.52 7.55
N PRO A 126 5.26 -3.80 8.13
CA PRO A 126 4.21 -4.52 7.43
C PRO A 126 3.74 -3.78 6.18
N ILE A 127 3.37 -4.54 5.16
CA ILE A 127 2.79 -4.05 3.92
C ILE A 127 1.41 -4.69 3.71
N ILE A 128 0.50 -3.92 3.15
CA ILE A 128 -0.85 -4.35 2.84
C ILE A 128 -0.86 -4.90 1.43
N CYS A 129 -1.30 -6.12 1.25
CA CYS A 129 -1.35 -6.79 -0.05
C CYS A 129 -2.44 -7.84 -0.12
N LYS A 130 -2.76 -8.24 -1.32
CA LYS A 130 -3.56 -9.43 -1.60
C LYS A 130 -2.86 -10.30 -2.64
N LYS A 131 -3.35 -11.52 -2.77
CA LYS A 131 -2.85 -12.46 -3.79
C LYS A 131 -2.96 -11.85 -5.18
N ASN A 132 -1.93 -12.04 -5.98
CA ASN A 132 -1.77 -11.52 -7.35
C ASN A 132 -1.54 -10.01 -7.47
N ASP A 133 -1.39 -9.28 -6.38
CA ASP A 133 -0.97 -7.88 -6.45
C ASP A 133 0.39 -7.77 -7.14
N THR A 134 0.52 -6.75 -7.97
CA THR A 134 1.79 -6.45 -8.64
C THR A 134 2.68 -5.63 -7.71
N CYS A 135 3.91 -6.07 -7.57
CA CYS A 135 4.94 -5.35 -6.83
C CYS A 135 6.13 -4.98 -7.72
N LEU A 136 6.83 -3.92 -7.35
CA LEU A 136 8.10 -3.52 -7.94
C LEU A 136 9.20 -3.63 -6.90
N LEU A 137 10.34 -4.15 -7.29
CA LEU A 137 11.56 -4.10 -6.50
C LEU A 137 12.47 -2.98 -7.01
N ILE A 138 12.91 -2.14 -6.08
CA ILE A 138 13.65 -0.92 -6.38
C ILE A 138 14.94 -0.93 -5.58
N LYS A 139 16.06 -0.62 -6.21
CA LYS A 139 17.34 -0.41 -5.53
C LYS A 139 17.35 0.95 -4.86
N GLN A 140 17.72 0.98 -3.59
CA GLN A 140 17.70 2.21 -2.79
C GLN A 140 18.73 3.22 -3.29
N GLU A 141 19.90 2.74 -3.67
CA GLU A 141 21.01 3.56 -4.17
C GLU A 141 21.43 3.06 -5.54
N SER A 142 21.18 3.83 -6.56
CA SER A 142 21.66 3.58 -7.92
C SER A 142 21.78 4.89 -8.67
N THR A 143 22.87 5.04 -9.37
CA THR A 143 23.11 6.18 -10.27
C THR A 143 22.46 6.00 -11.63
N THR A 144 22.00 4.79 -11.95
CA THR A 144 21.48 4.45 -13.28
C THR A 144 20.06 3.88 -13.20
N VAL A 145 19.91 2.55 -13.25
CA VAL A 145 18.60 1.89 -13.25
C VAL A 145 18.24 1.46 -11.82
N ARG A 146 17.16 2.04 -11.29
CA ARG A 146 16.69 1.75 -9.93
C ARG A 146 15.75 0.56 -9.86
N ILE A 147 14.98 0.29 -10.91
CA ILE A 147 14.01 -0.82 -10.94
C ILE A 147 14.75 -2.12 -11.16
N ILE A 148 14.79 -2.99 -10.15
CA ILE A 148 15.39 -4.31 -10.20
C ILE A 148 14.52 -5.24 -11.04
N GLY A 149 13.21 -5.19 -10.82
CA GLY A 149 12.24 -5.99 -11.53
C GLY A 149 10.84 -5.84 -10.96
N SER A 150 9.94 -6.65 -11.44
CA SER A 150 8.56 -6.71 -11.01
C SER A 150 8.19 -8.12 -10.59
N GLY A 151 7.12 -8.24 -9.81
CA GLY A 151 6.61 -9.54 -9.40
C GLY A 151 5.14 -9.51 -9.07
N LYS A 152 4.61 -10.69 -8.79
CA LYS A 152 3.26 -10.87 -8.25
C LYS A 152 3.33 -11.57 -6.90
N ILE A 153 2.49 -11.12 -5.99
CA ILE A 153 2.34 -11.74 -4.67
C ILE A 153 1.65 -13.09 -4.82
N ASN A 154 2.23 -14.10 -4.22
CA ASN A 154 1.69 -15.47 -4.21
C ASN A 154 0.69 -15.67 -3.09
#